data_6cff647bea233529aa7852330204f304
#
_entry.id   6cff647bea233529aa7852330204f304
#
_cell.length_a   1.000
_cell.length_b   1.000
_cell.length_c   1.000
_cell.angle_alpha   90.00
_cell.angle_beta   90.00
_cell.angle_gamma   90.00
#
_symmetry.space_group_name_H-M   'P 1'
#
loop_
_entity.id
_entity.type
_entity.pdbx_description
1 polymer ?
#
loop_
_entity_poly.entity_id
_entity_poly.type
_entity_poly.pdbx_seq_one_letter_code
_entity_poly.pdbx_strand_id
1 'polypeptide(L)'
;LADASCDLLASVFSPLDWAEARRLLAPGGGLLRMGPTHEHLWDLRERLYDEVREYDDEKHLALIPDGMHLAHSETLTYRLQLDDAQARSDLLAMTPHGWRASAERRAAVIDAPLAVRVAIRYDWIERD
;
A
#
# COMPACT_ATOMS: atom_id res chain seq x y z
N LEU A 1 8.83 -23.00 4.58
CA LEU A 1 9.58 -22.60 5.78
C LEU A 1 9.01 -23.28 7.02
N ALA A 2 9.89 -23.60 8.00
CA ALA A 2 9.47 -24.20 9.25
C ALA A 2 8.74 -23.20 10.15
N ASP A 3 7.98 -23.70 11.13
CA ASP A 3 7.34 -22.87 12.15
C ASP A 3 8.40 -22.10 12.95
N ALA A 4 8.08 -20.88 13.33
CA ALA A 4 8.94 -20.02 14.15
C ALA A 4 10.38 -19.89 13.62
N SER A 5 10.55 -19.85 12.30
CA SER A 5 11.84 -19.82 11.62
C SER A 5 12.27 -18.43 11.15
N CYS A 6 11.45 -17.41 11.33
CA CYS A 6 11.71 -16.05 10.88
C CYS A 6 11.67 -15.07 12.05
N ASP A 7 12.72 -14.28 12.21
CA ASP A 7 12.74 -13.18 13.19
C ASP A 7 12.07 -11.92 12.63
N LEU A 8 12.05 -11.79 11.31
CA LEU A 8 11.47 -10.65 10.60
C LEU A 8 10.73 -11.11 9.34
N LEU A 9 9.52 -10.62 9.17
CA LEU A 9 8.77 -10.68 7.92
C LEU A 9 8.49 -9.28 7.39
N ALA A 10 8.40 -9.14 6.08
CA ALA A 10 7.99 -7.91 5.43
C ALA A 10 6.88 -8.17 4.41
N SER A 11 5.81 -7.39 4.48
CA SER A 11 4.72 -7.37 3.50
C SER A 11 4.59 -5.96 2.94
N VAL A 12 4.91 -5.78 1.67
CA VAL A 12 4.95 -4.48 1.01
C VAL A 12 3.96 -4.47 -0.13
N PHE A 13 2.88 -3.68 -0.01
CA PHE A 13 1.82 -3.54 -1.02
C PHE A 13 1.30 -4.89 -1.54
N SER A 14 1.16 -5.86 -0.64
CA SER A 14 0.71 -7.19 -1.00
C SER A 14 -0.34 -7.73 -0.03
N PRO A 15 -1.17 -8.69 -0.47
CA PRO A 15 -2.02 -9.44 0.44
C PRO A 15 -1.19 -10.16 1.49
N LEU A 16 -1.73 -10.27 2.69
CA LEU A 16 -1.08 -10.92 3.82
C LEU A 16 -1.96 -12.06 4.36
N ASP A 17 -1.39 -13.25 4.42
CA ASP A 17 -1.97 -14.36 5.19
C ASP A 17 -1.49 -14.26 6.64
N TRP A 18 -2.38 -13.82 7.51
CA TRP A 18 -2.09 -13.59 8.92
C TRP A 18 -1.76 -14.88 9.70
N ALA A 19 -2.41 -15.98 9.34
CA ALA A 19 -2.16 -17.27 9.98
C ALA A 19 -0.75 -17.77 9.64
N GLU A 20 -0.36 -17.65 8.38
CA GLU A 20 0.97 -18.02 7.92
C GLU A 20 2.06 -17.07 8.49
N ALA A 21 1.81 -15.78 8.54
CA ALA A 21 2.73 -14.83 9.17
C ALA A 21 2.98 -15.18 10.64
N ARG A 22 1.92 -15.47 11.39
CA ARG A 22 2.02 -15.90 12.78
C ARG A 22 2.78 -17.23 12.92
N ARG A 23 2.54 -18.18 12.03
CA ARG A 23 3.23 -19.48 12.02
C ARG A 23 4.74 -19.32 11.84
N LEU A 24 5.13 -18.48 10.88
CA LEU A 24 6.54 -18.31 10.48
C LEU A 24 7.36 -17.49 11.47
N LEU A 25 6.78 -16.45 12.08
CA LEU A 25 7.49 -15.61 13.04
C LEU A 25 7.89 -16.39 14.29
N ALA A 26 9.13 -16.20 14.73
CA ALA A 26 9.60 -16.64 16.02
C ALA A 26 8.91 -15.82 17.15
N PRO A 27 8.78 -16.35 18.38
CA PRO A 27 8.38 -15.54 19.53
C PRO A 27 9.29 -14.32 19.69
N GLY A 28 8.70 -13.13 19.84
CA GLY A 28 9.43 -11.85 19.86
C GLY A 28 9.84 -11.34 18.48
N GLY A 29 9.54 -12.07 17.42
CA GLY A 29 9.78 -11.63 16.04
C GLY A 29 8.76 -10.60 15.57
N GLY A 30 9.08 -9.88 14.48
CA GLY A 30 8.28 -8.77 13.98
C GLY A 30 7.88 -8.88 12.52
N LEU A 31 6.72 -8.33 12.21
CA LEU A 31 6.20 -8.15 10.86
C LEU A 31 6.14 -6.65 10.54
N LEU A 32 6.88 -6.23 9.52
CA LEU A 32 6.71 -4.91 8.91
C LEU A 32 5.67 -5.03 7.80
N ARG A 33 4.53 -4.37 7.98
CA ARG A 33 3.52 -4.24 6.94
C ARG A 33 3.53 -2.82 6.38
N MET A 34 3.64 -2.71 5.07
CA MET A 34 3.53 -1.42 4.36
C MET A 34 2.37 -1.49 3.36
N GLY A 35 1.55 -0.46 3.37
CA GLY A 35 0.41 -0.38 2.45
C GLY A 35 -0.05 1.05 2.23
N PRO A 36 -0.89 1.28 1.22
CA PRO A 36 -1.41 2.61 0.94
C PRO A 36 -2.42 3.03 2.00
N THR A 37 -2.47 4.33 2.30
CA THR A 37 -3.62 4.94 2.99
C THR A 37 -4.73 5.26 1.98
N HIS A 38 -5.92 5.63 2.46
CA HIS A 38 -7.03 6.05 1.59
C HIS A 38 -6.68 7.29 0.74
N GLU A 39 -5.69 8.09 1.14
CA GLU A 39 -5.23 9.27 0.40
C GLU A 39 -4.17 8.96 -0.67
N HIS A 40 -3.61 7.76 -0.66
CA HIS A 40 -2.55 7.39 -1.59
C HIS A 40 -3.00 7.48 -3.05
N LEU A 41 -2.25 8.22 -3.86
CA LEU A 41 -2.52 8.49 -5.28
C LEU A 41 -3.93 9.08 -5.53
N TRP A 42 -4.50 9.79 -4.57
CA TRP A 42 -5.83 10.38 -4.70
C TRP A 42 -5.96 11.26 -5.95
N ASP A 43 -4.99 12.14 -6.18
CA ASP A 43 -4.97 13.05 -7.33
C ASP A 43 -4.99 12.30 -8.67
N LEU A 44 -4.28 11.17 -8.75
CA LEU A 44 -4.30 10.30 -9.93
C LEU A 44 -5.67 9.62 -10.08
N ARG A 45 -6.21 9.12 -8.99
CA ARG A 45 -7.50 8.41 -8.99
C ARG A 45 -8.65 9.32 -9.41
N GLU A 46 -8.65 10.59 -8.99
CA GLU A 46 -9.62 11.59 -9.43
C GLU A 46 -9.59 11.82 -10.95
N ARG A 47 -8.45 11.72 -11.57
CA ARG A 47 -8.31 11.86 -13.03
C ARG A 47 -8.72 10.61 -13.80
N LEU A 48 -8.63 9.45 -13.17
CA LEU A 48 -8.90 8.16 -13.82
C LEU A 48 -10.33 7.68 -13.65
N TYR A 49 -11.02 8.08 -12.59
CA TYR A 49 -12.35 7.61 -12.23
C TYR A 49 -13.37 8.76 -12.15
N ASP A 50 -14.64 8.47 -12.45
CA ASP A 50 -15.75 9.42 -12.25
C ASP A 50 -15.98 9.68 -10.76
N GLU A 51 -15.83 8.65 -9.94
CA GLU A 51 -15.99 8.69 -8.50
C GLU A 51 -14.82 7.96 -7.82
N VAL A 52 -14.14 8.65 -6.91
CA VAL A 52 -13.09 8.05 -6.10
C VAL A 52 -13.72 7.59 -4.78
N ARG A 53 -13.61 6.30 -4.50
CA ARG A 53 -14.09 5.72 -3.25
C ARG A 53 -12.98 5.69 -2.22
N GLU A 54 -13.31 6.18 -1.04
CA GLU A 54 -12.49 5.95 0.14
C GLU A 54 -12.57 4.48 0.55
N TYR A 55 -11.49 3.98 1.12
CA TYR A 55 -11.46 2.66 1.74
C TYR A 55 -10.90 2.77 3.15
N ASP A 56 -11.30 1.83 4.01
CA ASP A 56 -10.79 1.73 5.36
C ASP A 56 -9.38 1.12 5.33
N ASP A 57 -8.38 1.97 5.48
CA ASP A 57 -6.97 1.58 5.49
C ASP A 57 -6.51 0.99 6.84
N GLU A 58 -7.37 0.95 7.83
CA GLU A 58 -7.15 0.30 9.12
C GLU A 58 -7.85 -1.06 9.26
N LYS A 59 -8.63 -1.45 8.28
CA LYS A 59 -9.40 -2.70 8.28
C LYS A 59 -8.54 -3.93 8.61
N HIS A 60 -7.28 -3.93 8.16
CA HIS A 60 -6.36 -5.03 8.41
C HIS A 60 -6.01 -5.20 9.90
N LEU A 61 -6.12 -4.16 10.72
CA LEU A 61 -5.83 -4.23 12.16
C LEU A 61 -6.76 -5.20 12.89
N ALA A 62 -8.00 -5.29 12.44
CA ALA A 62 -8.98 -6.24 12.99
C ALA A 62 -8.65 -7.71 12.65
N LEU A 63 -7.71 -7.95 11.73
CA LEU A 63 -7.30 -9.28 11.30
C LEU A 63 -6.05 -9.79 12.04
N ILE A 64 -5.43 -8.95 12.88
CA ILE A 64 -4.25 -9.35 13.66
C ILE A 64 -4.68 -10.49 14.61
N PRO A 65 -4.06 -11.66 14.50
CA PRO A 65 -4.48 -12.82 15.28
C PRO A 65 -4.02 -12.75 16.74
N ASP A 66 -4.67 -13.53 17.59
CA ASP A 66 -4.24 -13.71 18.97
C ASP A 66 -2.77 -14.15 19.06
N GLY A 67 -2.01 -13.58 19.99
CA GLY A 67 -0.58 -13.80 20.13
C GLY A 67 0.28 -12.91 19.22
N MET A 68 -0.34 -11.94 18.57
CA MET A 68 0.33 -10.85 17.87
C MET A 68 -0.33 -9.52 18.24
N HIS A 69 0.42 -8.42 18.22
CA HIS A 69 -0.13 -7.09 18.51
C HIS A 69 0.55 -6.00 17.68
N LEU A 70 -0.20 -4.94 17.42
CA LEU A 70 0.34 -3.73 16.79
C LEU A 70 1.22 -2.98 17.81
N ALA A 71 2.52 -2.96 17.59
CA ALA A 71 3.47 -2.27 18.46
C ALA A 71 3.71 -0.83 18.06
N HIS A 72 3.70 -0.53 16.74
CA HIS A 72 3.89 0.82 16.23
C HIS A 72 3.18 0.99 14.88
N SER A 73 2.69 2.21 14.63
CA SER A 73 2.12 2.59 13.33
C SER A 73 2.54 4.01 12.99
N GLU A 74 2.86 4.23 11.73
CA GLU A 74 3.27 5.53 11.21
C GLU A 74 2.78 5.72 9.78
N THR A 75 2.55 6.95 9.38
CA THR A 75 2.19 7.32 8.01
C THR A 75 3.24 8.26 7.43
N LEU A 76 3.77 7.91 6.27
CA LEU A 76 4.61 8.77 5.45
C LEU A 76 3.77 9.38 4.34
N THR A 77 3.77 10.70 4.24
CA THR A 77 3.07 11.45 3.19
C THR A 77 4.01 12.45 2.55
N TYR A 78 4.05 12.45 1.22
CA TYR A 78 4.77 13.47 0.45
C TYR A 78 4.10 13.68 -0.92
N ARG A 79 4.46 14.77 -1.60
CA ARG A 79 4.00 15.03 -2.96
C ARG A 79 5.12 14.72 -3.96
N LEU A 80 4.74 14.06 -5.02
CA LEU A 80 5.61 13.74 -6.15
C LEU A 80 5.14 14.54 -7.36
N GLN A 81 6.03 15.37 -7.90
CA GLN A 81 5.77 16.15 -9.12
C GLN A 81 6.24 15.35 -10.33
N LEU A 82 5.33 15.05 -11.23
CA LEU A 82 5.58 14.28 -12.45
C LEU A 82 5.41 15.19 -13.69
N ASP A 83 6.46 15.89 -14.05
CA ASP A 83 6.48 16.81 -15.21
C ASP A 83 6.80 16.08 -16.52
N ASP A 84 7.49 14.93 -16.43
CA ASP A 84 7.83 14.09 -17.57
C ASP A 84 6.69 13.13 -17.95
N ALA A 85 6.34 13.10 -19.25
CA ALA A 85 5.30 12.22 -19.77
C ALA A 85 5.63 10.72 -19.58
N GLN A 86 6.90 10.33 -19.69
CA GLN A 86 7.33 8.97 -19.48
C GLN A 86 7.11 8.55 -18.02
N ALA A 87 7.46 9.40 -17.07
CA ALA A 87 7.24 9.12 -15.65
C ALA A 87 5.74 8.95 -15.32
N ARG A 88 4.86 9.73 -15.94
CA ARG A 88 3.41 9.55 -15.79
C ARG A 88 2.91 8.23 -16.40
N SER A 89 3.43 7.88 -17.58
CA SER A 89 3.14 6.59 -18.21
C SER A 89 3.59 5.41 -17.34
N ASP A 90 4.78 5.50 -16.78
CA ASP A 90 5.34 4.46 -15.91
C ASP A 90 4.51 4.32 -14.62
N LEU A 91 4.09 5.43 -14.01
CA LEU A 91 3.20 5.39 -12.85
C LEU A 91 1.89 4.66 -13.17
N LEU A 92 1.27 4.96 -14.32
CA LEU A 92 0.04 4.27 -14.75
C LEU A 92 0.26 2.76 -14.95
N ALA A 93 1.41 2.38 -15.51
CA ALA A 93 1.75 0.97 -15.72
C ALA A 93 2.00 0.21 -14.41
N MET A 94 2.48 0.91 -13.38
CA MET A 94 2.80 0.33 -12.06
C MET A 94 1.59 0.17 -11.14
N THR A 95 0.49 0.84 -11.42
CA THR A 95 -0.68 0.85 -10.53
C THR A 95 -1.87 0.10 -11.12
N PRO A 96 -2.67 -0.60 -10.29
CA PRO A 96 -3.91 -1.21 -10.77
C PRO A 96 -4.92 -0.17 -11.29
N HIS A 97 -4.82 1.08 -10.85
CA HIS A 97 -5.67 2.17 -11.33
C HIS A 97 -5.47 2.46 -12.82
N GLY A 98 -4.23 2.44 -13.30
CA GLY A 98 -3.93 2.60 -14.72
C GLY A 98 -4.56 1.51 -15.59
N TRP A 99 -4.56 0.27 -15.12
CA TRP A 99 -5.13 -0.86 -15.84
C TRP A 99 -6.66 -0.86 -15.92
N ARG A 100 -7.33 -0.30 -14.91
CA ARG A 100 -8.79 -0.24 -14.82
C ARG A 100 -9.40 0.96 -15.54
N ALA A 101 -8.60 2.00 -15.80
CA ALA A 101 -9.08 3.21 -16.45
C ALA A 101 -9.21 3.04 -17.97
N SER A 102 -10.05 3.86 -18.61
CA SER A 102 -10.16 3.91 -20.06
C SER A 102 -8.88 4.41 -20.71
N ALA A 103 -8.65 4.03 -21.98
CA ALA A 103 -7.50 4.51 -22.75
C ALA A 103 -7.49 6.04 -22.89
N GLU A 104 -8.67 6.67 -23.03
CA GLU A 104 -8.83 8.11 -23.10
C GLU A 104 -8.37 8.81 -21.82
N ARG A 105 -8.76 8.32 -20.65
CA ARG A 105 -8.36 8.89 -19.36
C ARG A 105 -6.87 8.69 -19.08
N ARG A 106 -6.31 7.54 -19.45
CA ARG A 106 -4.86 7.32 -19.37
C ARG A 106 -4.08 8.31 -20.24
N ALA A 107 -4.52 8.53 -21.48
CA ALA A 107 -3.90 9.49 -22.36
C ALA A 107 -3.95 10.91 -21.79
N ALA A 108 -5.07 11.32 -21.21
CA ALA A 108 -5.22 12.63 -20.58
C ALA A 108 -4.25 12.82 -19.39
N VAL A 109 -3.99 11.78 -18.60
CA VAL A 109 -3.00 11.82 -17.51
C VAL A 109 -1.58 11.98 -18.07
N ILE A 110 -1.24 11.28 -19.14
CA ILE A 110 0.09 11.36 -19.76
C ILE A 110 0.33 12.74 -20.37
N ASP A 111 -0.69 13.39 -20.92
CA ASP A 111 -0.58 14.64 -21.68
C ASP A 111 -0.40 15.89 -20.80
N ALA A 112 -0.58 15.82 -19.50
CA ALA A 112 -0.48 16.98 -18.61
C ALA A 112 0.38 16.69 -17.37
N PRO A 113 1.14 17.68 -16.85
CA PRO A 113 1.85 17.53 -15.58
C PRO A 113 0.93 17.10 -14.45
N LEU A 114 1.43 16.27 -13.55
CA LEU A 114 0.71 15.70 -12.43
C LEU A 114 1.50 15.85 -11.14
N ALA A 115 0.90 16.48 -10.14
CA ALA A 115 1.36 16.40 -8.76
C ALA A 115 0.49 15.36 -8.05
N VAL A 116 1.11 14.33 -7.48
CA VAL A 116 0.40 13.23 -6.85
C VAL A 116 0.85 13.05 -5.40
N ARG A 117 -0.10 12.84 -4.52
CA ARG A 117 0.18 12.53 -3.12
C ARG A 117 0.54 11.05 -2.98
N VAL A 118 1.70 10.80 -2.39
CA VAL A 118 2.09 9.48 -1.92
C VAL A 118 1.81 9.43 -0.42
N ALA A 119 1.01 8.48 0.01
CA ALA A 119 0.63 8.33 1.42
C ALA A 119 0.64 6.85 1.81
N ILE A 120 1.66 6.46 2.54
CA ILE A 120 1.96 5.07 2.89
C ILE A 120 1.89 4.90 4.39
N ARG A 121 1.23 3.86 4.83
CA ARG A 121 1.16 3.46 6.23
C ARG A 121 2.13 2.31 6.48
N TYR A 122 2.86 2.41 7.58
CA TYR A 122 3.74 1.38 8.12
C TYR A 122 3.16 0.88 9.43
N ASP A 123 2.99 -0.42 9.55
CA ASP A 123 2.60 -1.06 10.79
C ASP A 123 3.70 -2.05 11.21
N TRP A 124 4.16 -1.92 12.44
CA TRP A 124 5.04 -2.88 13.09
C TRP A 124 4.24 -3.74 14.04
N ILE A 125 4.16 -5.02 13.74
CA ILE A 125 3.36 -6.00 14.48
C ILE A 125 4.32 -7.02 15.07
N GLU A 126 4.21 -7.26 16.35
CA GLU A 126 5.07 -8.21 17.07
C GLU A 126 4.32 -9.47 17.43
N ARG A 127 5.04 -10.59 17.40
CA ARG A 127 4.57 -11.85 17.96
C ARG A 127 5.00 -11.97 19.41
N ASP A 128 4.05 -12.26 20.28
CA ASP A 128 4.26 -12.51 21.71
C ASP A 128 5.19 -13.71 21.97
#